data_6a4e1e20affd2e8af6d50f43e18a2c6e
#
_entry.id   6a4e1e20affd2e8af6d50f43e18a2c6e
#
_cell.length_a   1.000
_cell.length_b   1.000
_cell.length_c   1.000
_cell.angle_alpha   90.00
_cell.angle_beta   90.00
_cell.angle_gamma   90.00
#
_symmetry.space_group_name_H-M   'P 1'
#
loop_
_entity.id
_entity.type
_entity.pdbx_description
1 polymer ?
#
loop_
_entity_poly.entity_id
_entity_poly.type
_entity_poly.pdbx_seq_one_letter_code
_entity_poly.pdbx_strand_id
1 'polypeptide(L)'
;SSRGIENGAKLSMILAIVSIVPMVVILIGAFAIGMFSFDNIVTEITPSDWSWSLGDVALLLGCLAIAQWSACGWETAAIYGPQYEKPARDVPKALMSCGFICLALYFFVSFSVYGSLGIDGINDAGYATLVPIAEAVFGQAGSYVALALLVMAMILIVQTGFLGSSLTLNSLASEKNMPAWFGKKNKYNMPTNSMLFVGLFNLALTL
;
A
#
# COMPACT_ATOMS: atom_id res chain seq x y z
N SER A 1 -6.52 -4.31 16.92
CA SER A 1 -7.51 -5.16 16.19
C SER A 1 -8.18 -6.22 17.06
N SER A 2 -7.48 -6.84 18.01
CA SER A 2 -8.10 -7.84 18.92
C SER A 2 -9.19 -7.28 19.84
N ARG A 3 -9.30 -5.97 20.01
CA ARG A 3 -10.28 -5.26 20.85
C ARG A 3 -11.51 -4.74 20.09
N GLY A 4 -11.67 -5.14 18.83
CA GLY A 4 -12.81 -4.81 18.00
C GLY A 4 -12.43 -4.16 16.67
N ILE A 5 -13.29 -4.34 15.67
CA ILE A 5 -13.08 -3.82 14.30
C ILE A 5 -13.09 -2.30 14.28
N GLU A 6 -13.96 -1.65 15.05
CA GLU A 6 -14.08 -0.19 15.09
C GLU A 6 -12.76 0.50 15.51
N ASN A 7 -12.11 -0.01 16.56
CA ASN A 7 -10.82 0.52 17.00
C ASN A 7 -9.71 0.25 15.97
N GLY A 8 -9.75 -0.90 15.30
CA GLY A 8 -8.85 -1.22 14.21
C GLY A 8 -9.03 -0.28 13.01
N ALA A 9 -10.26 -0.03 12.60
CA ALA A 9 -10.59 0.88 11.51
C ALA A 9 -10.18 2.33 11.81
N LYS A 10 -10.45 2.83 13.02
CA LYS A 10 -9.99 4.17 13.45
C LYS A 10 -8.47 4.30 13.40
N LEU A 11 -7.75 3.30 13.90
CA LEU A 11 -6.28 3.29 13.85
C LEU A 11 -5.77 3.28 12.40
N SER A 12 -6.34 2.44 11.54
CA SER A 12 -5.98 2.39 10.11
C SER A 12 -6.24 3.72 9.41
N MET A 13 -7.37 4.38 9.69
CA MET A 13 -7.70 5.68 9.14
C MET A 13 -6.71 6.77 9.58
N ILE A 14 -6.35 6.80 10.87
CA ILE A 14 -5.36 7.75 11.40
C ILE A 14 -4.00 7.52 10.74
N LEU A 15 -3.54 6.27 10.68
CA LEU A 15 -2.27 5.91 10.05
C LEU A 15 -2.25 6.27 8.55
N ALA A 16 -3.35 6.05 7.83
CA ALA A 16 -3.47 6.43 6.43
C ALA A 16 -3.37 7.94 6.24
N ILE A 17 -4.10 8.73 7.02
CA ILE A 17 -4.03 10.21 6.94
C ILE A 17 -2.63 10.71 7.29
N VAL A 18 -2.04 10.22 8.38
CA VAL A 18 -0.70 10.60 8.84
C VAL A 18 0.38 10.20 7.84
N SER A 19 0.18 9.15 7.05
CA SER A 19 1.12 8.73 6.01
C SER A 19 0.93 9.48 4.69
N ILE A 20 -0.32 9.62 4.22
CA ILE A 20 -0.63 10.19 2.90
C ILE A 20 -0.44 11.70 2.87
N VAL A 21 -0.92 12.42 3.89
CA VAL A 21 -0.89 13.89 3.89
C VAL A 21 0.53 14.45 3.83
N PRO A 22 1.48 14.03 4.71
CA PRO A 22 2.86 14.51 4.61
C PRO A 22 3.55 14.06 3.32
N MET A 23 3.27 12.86 2.81
CA MET A 23 3.81 12.41 1.53
C MET A 23 3.41 13.37 0.40
N VAL A 24 2.12 13.72 0.31
CA VAL A 24 1.62 14.68 -0.68
C VAL A 24 2.26 16.06 -0.50
N VAL A 25 2.41 16.52 0.75
CA VAL A 25 3.08 17.81 1.05
C VAL A 25 4.54 17.81 0.60
N ILE A 26 5.29 16.73 0.85
CA ILE A 26 6.68 16.59 0.38
C ILE A 26 6.75 16.67 -1.14
N LEU A 27 5.88 15.96 -1.85
CA LEU A 27 5.87 15.95 -3.31
C LEU A 27 5.45 17.31 -3.90
N ILE A 28 4.46 17.97 -3.32
CA ILE A 28 4.11 19.35 -3.72
C ILE A 28 5.28 20.31 -3.45
N GLY A 29 5.99 20.13 -2.34
CA GLY A 29 7.20 20.88 -2.01
C GLY A 29 8.28 20.74 -3.09
N ALA A 30 8.47 19.55 -3.65
CA ALA A 30 9.41 19.31 -4.74
C ALA A 30 9.11 20.17 -5.98
N PHE A 31 7.82 20.31 -6.34
CA PHE A 31 7.41 21.24 -7.40
C PHE A 31 7.69 22.70 -7.03
N ALA A 32 7.43 23.08 -5.78
CA ALA A 32 7.59 24.47 -5.32
C ALA A 32 9.05 24.95 -5.32
N ILE A 33 10.01 24.04 -5.03
CA ILE A 33 11.45 24.35 -5.08
C ILE A 33 12.06 24.18 -6.48
N GLY A 34 11.27 23.80 -7.50
CA GLY A 34 11.74 23.61 -8.87
C GLY A 34 12.59 22.35 -9.09
N MET A 35 12.48 21.34 -8.20
CA MET A 35 13.19 20.07 -8.34
C MET A 35 12.63 19.21 -9.48
N PHE A 36 11.38 19.45 -9.88
CA PHE A 36 10.72 18.73 -10.95
C PHE A 36 11.20 19.19 -12.33
N SER A 37 11.62 18.24 -13.17
CA SER A 37 11.95 18.46 -14.58
C SER A 37 11.16 17.51 -15.49
N PHE A 38 10.58 18.06 -16.56
CA PHE A 38 9.95 17.22 -17.60
C PHE A 38 10.98 16.42 -18.39
N ASP A 39 12.23 16.87 -18.48
CA ASP A 39 13.30 16.16 -19.19
C ASP A 39 13.54 14.78 -18.58
N ASN A 40 13.42 14.66 -17.25
CA ASN A 40 13.52 13.38 -16.56
C ASN A 40 12.45 12.36 -17.00
N ILE A 41 11.30 12.83 -17.50
CA ILE A 41 10.18 11.98 -17.91
C ILE A 41 10.28 11.60 -19.39
N VAL A 42 10.72 12.54 -20.24
CA VAL A 42 10.63 12.39 -21.70
C VAL A 42 11.85 11.68 -22.28
N THR A 43 13.04 11.87 -21.69
CA THR A 43 14.30 11.36 -22.24
C THR A 43 14.58 9.89 -21.95
N GLU A 44 13.92 9.28 -20.96
CA GLU A 44 14.28 7.95 -20.46
C GLU A 44 13.09 7.00 -20.30
N ILE A 45 12.10 7.10 -21.19
CA ILE A 45 10.89 6.24 -21.14
C ILE A 45 11.24 4.76 -21.39
N THR A 46 12.26 4.51 -22.22
CA THR A 46 12.75 3.16 -22.50
C THR A 46 14.28 3.12 -22.43
N PRO A 47 14.88 1.98 -22.04
CA PRO A 47 16.31 1.77 -22.14
C PRO A 47 16.84 2.07 -23.56
N SER A 48 18.05 2.58 -23.68
CA SER A 48 18.64 3.00 -24.95
C SER A 48 18.83 1.84 -25.94
N ASP A 49 18.89 0.61 -25.45
CA ASP A 49 19.06 -0.64 -26.21
C ASP A 49 17.74 -1.40 -26.46
N TRP A 50 16.59 -0.75 -26.20
CA TRP A 50 15.28 -1.36 -26.39
C TRP A 50 15.02 -1.71 -27.85
N SER A 51 14.77 -2.98 -28.14
CA SER A 51 14.63 -3.53 -29.50
C SER A 51 13.39 -4.40 -29.73
N TRP A 52 12.50 -4.50 -28.72
CA TRP A 52 11.36 -5.42 -28.72
C TRP A 52 11.77 -6.90 -28.84
N SER A 53 12.97 -7.24 -28.39
CA SER A 53 13.43 -8.61 -28.28
C SER A 53 12.58 -9.41 -27.27
N LEU A 54 12.70 -10.74 -27.28
CA LEU A 54 12.05 -11.57 -26.26
C LEU A 54 12.51 -11.20 -24.83
N GLY A 55 13.76 -10.73 -24.69
CA GLY A 55 14.27 -10.23 -23.42
C GLY A 55 13.56 -8.98 -22.94
N ASP A 56 13.36 -8.01 -23.83
CA ASP A 56 12.65 -6.75 -23.54
C ASP A 56 11.19 -6.98 -23.18
N VAL A 57 10.54 -7.88 -23.92
CA VAL A 57 9.15 -8.27 -23.62
C VAL A 57 9.06 -8.98 -22.27
N ALA A 58 10.01 -9.87 -21.94
CA ALA A 58 10.05 -10.53 -20.64
C ALA A 58 10.29 -9.53 -19.51
N LEU A 59 11.15 -8.53 -19.72
CA LEU A 59 11.38 -7.44 -18.77
C LEU A 59 10.09 -6.63 -18.55
N LEU A 60 9.39 -6.25 -19.63
CA LEU A 60 8.11 -5.54 -19.54
C LEU A 60 7.07 -6.33 -18.76
N LEU A 61 6.94 -7.63 -19.04
CA LEU A 61 6.02 -8.50 -18.31
C LEU A 61 6.41 -8.64 -16.84
N GLY A 62 7.72 -8.68 -16.54
CA GLY A 62 8.23 -8.66 -15.18
C GLY A 62 7.87 -7.37 -14.44
N CYS A 63 8.05 -6.22 -15.08
CA CYS A 63 7.62 -4.93 -14.54
C CYS A 63 6.11 -4.88 -14.30
N LEU A 64 5.29 -5.38 -15.23
CA LEU A 64 3.83 -5.47 -15.08
C LEU A 64 3.44 -6.37 -13.91
N ALA A 65 4.14 -7.50 -13.72
CA ALA A 65 3.89 -8.41 -12.59
C ALA A 65 4.19 -7.74 -11.24
N ILE A 66 5.25 -6.93 -11.16
CA ILE A 66 5.56 -6.13 -9.96
C ILE A 66 4.53 -5.02 -9.77
N ALA A 67 4.17 -4.31 -10.84
CA ALA A 67 3.19 -3.22 -10.79
C ALA A 67 1.80 -3.74 -10.37
N GLN A 68 1.42 -4.96 -10.74
CA GLN A 68 0.17 -5.58 -10.32
C GLN A 68 0.05 -5.65 -8.79
N TRP A 69 1.16 -5.81 -8.08
CA TRP A 69 1.13 -5.86 -6.62
C TRP A 69 0.69 -4.54 -5.99
N SER A 70 1.00 -3.41 -6.62
CA SER A 70 0.52 -2.10 -6.19
C SER A 70 -0.99 -1.92 -6.39
N ALA A 71 -1.59 -2.70 -7.30
CA ALA A 71 -3.03 -2.71 -7.55
C ALA A 71 -3.80 -3.72 -6.67
N CYS A 72 -3.14 -4.48 -5.80
CA CYS A 72 -3.75 -5.41 -4.86
C CYS A 72 -4.11 -4.71 -3.54
N GLY A 73 -5.12 -5.24 -2.85
CA GLY A 73 -5.45 -4.85 -1.47
C GLY A 73 -6.65 -3.91 -1.34
N TRP A 74 -7.00 -3.15 -2.36
CA TRP A 74 -8.18 -2.28 -2.35
C TRP A 74 -9.50 -3.07 -2.35
N GLU A 75 -9.48 -4.30 -2.88
CA GLU A 75 -10.58 -5.26 -2.82
C GLU A 75 -10.89 -5.72 -1.39
N THR A 76 -9.99 -5.49 -0.43
CA THR A 76 -10.22 -5.84 0.98
C THR A 76 -11.44 -5.15 1.57
N ALA A 77 -11.90 -4.05 0.98
CA ALA A 77 -13.18 -3.43 1.35
C ALA A 77 -14.34 -4.43 1.25
N ALA A 78 -14.31 -5.38 0.32
CA ALA A 78 -15.32 -6.43 0.19
C ALA A 78 -15.30 -7.44 1.33
N ILE A 79 -14.13 -7.72 1.91
CA ILE A 79 -13.97 -8.64 3.05
C ILE A 79 -14.71 -8.12 4.29
N TYR A 80 -14.84 -6.80 4.41
CA TYR A 80 -15.59 -6.16 5.48
C TYR A 80 -17.09 -6.03 5.18
N GLY A 81 -17.58 -6.67 4.09
CA GLY A 81 -18.99 -6.64 3.68
C GLY A 81 -19.99 -6.82 4.83
N PRO A 82 -19.84 -7.85 5.69
CA PRO A 82 -20.73 -8.08 6.84
C PRO A 82 -20.72 -6.96 7.90
N GLN A 83 -19.79 -6.02 7.83
CA GLN A 83 -19.65 -4.91 8.77
C GLN A 83 -20.33 -3.62 8.30
N TYR A 84 -20.74 -3.57 7.03
CA TYR A 84 -21.45 -2.43 6.47
C TYR A 84 -22.95 -2.47 6.81
N GLU A 85 -23.57 -1.33 7.03
CA GLU A 85 -25.01 -1.24 7.27
C GLU A 85 -25.83 -1.66 6.04
N LYS A 86 -25.38 -1.28 4.84
CA LYS A 86 -26.02 -1.60 3.55
C LYS A 86 -24.97 -2.17 2.57
N PRO A 87 -24.52 -3.43 2.75
CA PRO A 87 -23.41 -3.99 1.99
C PRO A 87 -23.57 -3.89 0.47
N ALA A 88 -24.77 -4.20 -0.04
CA ALA A 88 -25.05 -4.18 -1.48
C ALA A 88 -24.83 -2.81 -2.14
N ARG A 89 -24.96 -1.71 -1.38
CA ARG A 89 -24.75 -0.34 -1.85
C ARG A 89 -23.38 0.19 -1.49
N ASP A 90 -22.94 -0.06 -0.27
CA ASP A 90 -21.79 0.62 0.32
C ASP A 90 -20.47 -0.02 -0.10
N VAL A 91 -20.43 -1.35 -0.30
CA VAL A 91 -19.23 -2.05 -0.79
C VAL A 91 -18.84 -1.61 -2.21
N PRO A 92 -19.75 -1.59 -3.22
CA PRO A 92 -19.40 -1.08 -4.54
C PRO A 92 -18.92 0.36 -4.53
N LYS A 93 -19.55 1.23 -3.73
CA LYS A 93 -19.12 2.63 -3.58
C LYS A 93 -17.73 2.74 -2.98
N ALA A 94 -17.44 1.97 -1.92
CA ALA A 94 -16.14 1.96 -1.28
C ALA A 94 -15.05 1.49 -2.27
N LEU A 95 -15.30 0.42 -3.03
CA LEU A 95 -14.38 -0.09 -4.05
C LEU A 95 -14.11 0.93 -5.15
N MET A 96 -15.16 1.52 -5.71
CA MET A 96 -15.03 2.55 -6.75
C MET A 96 -14.25 3.77 -6.26
N SER A 97 -14.63 4.30 -5.09
CA SER A 97 -13.95 5.47 -4.51
C SER A 97 -12.48 5.16 -4.20
N CYS A 98 -12.20 4.00 -3.62
CA CYS A 98 -10.83 3.57 -3.32
C CYS A 98 -10.02 3.43 -4.61
N GLY A 99 -10.57 2.77 -5.66
CA GLY A 99 -9.91 2.62 -6.94
C GLY A 99 -9.53 3.95 -7.58
N PHE A 100 -10.44 4.93 -7.61
CA PHE A 100 -10.16 6.27 -8.14
C PHE A 100 -9.10 7.01 -7.34
N ILE A 101 -9.17 6.96 -6.00
CA ILE A 101 -8.19 7.60 -5.12
C ILE A 101 -6.81 6.96 -5.32
N CYS A 102 -6.74 5.62 -5.34
CA CYS A 102 -5.49 4.90 -5.58
C CYS A 102 -4.88 5.25 -6.93
N LEU A 103 -5.69 5.26 -8.00
CA LEU A 103 -5.22 5.61 -9.35
C LEU A 103 -4.64 7.03 -9.38
N ALA A 104 -5.36 8.01 -8.80
CA ALA A 104 -4.90 9.39 -8.76
C ALA A 104 -3.62 9.54 -7.93
N LEU A 105 -3.54 8.88 -6.77
CA LEU A 105 -2.34 8.92 -5.91
C LEU A 105 -1.15 8.24 -6.58
N TYR A 106 -1.32 7.07 -7.18
CA TYR A 106 -0.22 6.37 -7.86
C TYR A 106 0.32 7.19 -9.03
N PHE A 107 -0.58 7.76 -9.85
CA PHE A 107 -0.16 8.64 -10.93
C PHE A 107 0.61 9.85 -10.37
N PHE A 108 0.06 10.55 -9.39
CA PHE A 108 0.67 11.73 -8.80
C PHE A 108 2.04 11.42 -8.18
N VAL A 109 2.13 10.35 -7.39
CA VAL A 109 3.39 9.95 -6.72
C VAL A 109 4.44 9.55 -7.74
N SER A 110 4.10 8.65 -8.68
CA SER A 110 5.04 8.19 -9.70
C SER A 110 5.53 9.34 -10.58
N PHE A 111 4.61 10.19 -11.04
CA PHE A 111 4.93 11.36 -11.85
C PHE A 111 5.84 12.34 -11.10
N SER A 112 5.53 12.63 -9.84
CA SER A 112 6.32 13.55 -9.01
C SER A 112 7.70 13.00 -8.69
N VAL A 113 7.80 11.73 -8.29
CA VAL A 113 9.08 11.09 -7.95
C VAL A 113 9.96 10.99 -9.19
N TYR A 114 9.40 10.52 -10.31
CA TYR A 114 10.16 10.37 -11.54
C TYR A 114 10.66 11.71 -12.07
N GLY A 115 9.79 12.72 -12.12
CA GLY A 115 10.16 14.06 -12.54
C GLY A 115 11.15 14.77 -11.62
N SER A 116 11.16 14.43 -10.32
CA SER A 116 12.06 15.08 -9.35
C SER A 116 13.43 14.40 -9.25
N LEU A 117 13.50 13.07 -9.32
CA LEU A 117 14.74 12.33 -9.12
C LEU A 117 15.40 11.84 -10.41
N GLY A 118 14.61 11.64 -11.49
CA GLY A 118 15.07 10.91 -12.66
C GLY A 118 15.37 9.43 -12.34
N ILE A 119 15.83 8.71 -13.36
CA ILE A 119 16.14 7.28 -13.24
C ILE A 119 17.29 7.00 -12.26
N ASP A 120 18.36 7.77 -12.35
CA ASP A 120 19.55 7.59 -11.52
C ASP A 120 19.21 7.83 -10.04
N GLY A 121 18.53 8.93 -9.73
CA GLY A 121 18.12 9.22 -8.36
C GLY A 121 17.15 8.20 -7.77
N ILE A 122 16.29 7.58 -8.59
CA ILE A 122 15.40 6.51 -8.17
C ILE A 122 16.21 5.25 -7.88
N ASN A 123 17.17 4.88 -8.72
CA ASN A 123 18.03 3.73 -8.53
C ASN A 123 18.87 3.85 -7.27
N ASP A 124 19.44 5.03 -7.01
CA ASP A 124 20.24 5.31 -5.82
C ASP A 124 19.39 5.27 -4.54
N ALA A 125 18.17 5.80 -4.59
CA ALA A 125 17.27 5.83 -3.44
C ALA A 125 16.58 4.46 -3.17
N GLY A 126 16.47 3.58 -4.16
CA GLY A 126 15.82 2.28 -4.08
C GLY A 126 14.38 2.40 -3.57
N TYR A 127 14.05 1.73 -2.46
CA TYR A 127 12.70 1.78 -1.86
C TYR A 127 12.41 3.07 -1.08
N ALA A 128 13.39 3.93 -0.88
CA ALA A 128 13.27 5.12 -0.04
C ALA A 128 13.22 6.42 -0.86
N THR A 129 12.62 6.40 -2.06
CA THR A 129 12.58 7.52 -3.02
C THR A 129 12.01 8.83 -2.44
N LEU A 130 11.15 8.75 -1.42
CA LEU A 130 10.62 9.93 -0.75
C LEU A 130 11.67 10.65 0.12
N VAL A 131 12.71 9.95 0.57
CA VAL A 131 13.71 10.49 1.51
C VAL A 131 14.55 11.60 0.88
N PRO A 132 15.20 11.42 -0.30
CA PRO A 132 15.97 12.49 -0.92
C PRO A 132 15.11 13.68 -1.33
N ILE A 133 13.85 13.45 -1.71
CA ILE A 133 12.92 14.56 -2.03
C ILE A 133 12.60 15.36 -0.77
N ALA A 134 12.30 14.68 0.34
CA ALA A 134 12.00 15.33 1.61
C ALA A 134 13.21 16.09 2.18
N GLU A 135 14.42 15.56 1.97
CA GLU A 135 15.66 16.24 2.34
C GLU A 135 15.88 17.49 1.52
N ALA A 136 15.65 17.45 0.23
CA ALA A 136 15.75 18.61 -0.65
C ALA A 136 14.74 19.72 -0.27
N VAL A 137 13.52 19.36 0.13
CA VAL A 137 12.44 20.32 0.45
C VAL A 137 12.58 20.87 1.87
N PHE A 138 12.88 20.03 2.86
CA PHE A 138 12.82 20.35 4.28
C PHE A 138 14.15 20.15 5.02
N GLY A 139 15.23 19.86 4.30
CA GLY A 139 16.52 19.53 4.87
C GLY A 139 16.52 18.20 5.61
N GLN A 140 17.53 17.97 6.47
CA GLN A 140 17.71 16.72 7.22
C GLN A 140 16.49 16.34 8.07
N ALA A 141 15.74 17.30 8.59
CA ALA A 141 14.51 17.03 9.32
C ALA A 141 13.45 16.36 8.43
N GLY A 142 13.39 16.75 7.14
CA GLY A 142 12.51 16.14 6.15
C GLY A 142 12.81 14.66 5.92
N SER A 143 14.09 14.30 5.81
CA SER A 143 14.49 12.89 5.63
C SER A 143 14.09 12.01 6.80
N TYR A 144 14.23 12.48 8.05
CA TYR A 144 13.75 11.73 9.22
C TYR A 144 12.22 11.55 9.22
N VAL A 145 11.47 12.60 8.83
CA VAL A 145 10.01 12.50 8.70
C VAL A 145 9.65 11.49 7.63
N ALA A 146 10.29 11.53 6.46
CA ALA A 146 10.04 10.58 5.37
C ALA A 146 10.32 9.13 5.79
N LEU A 147 11.41 8.87 6.51
CA LEU A 147 11.70 7.55 7.07
C LEU A 147 10.64 7.09 8.07
N ALA A 148 10.20 7.99 8.97
CA ALA A 148 9.12 7.67 9.90
C ALA A 148 7.80 7.33 9.18
N LEU A 149 7.48 8.05 8.09
CA LEU A 149 6.31 7.78 7.26
C LEU A 149 6.39 6.41 6.58
N LEU A 150 7.56 6.04 6.06
CA LEU A 150 7.79 4.69 5.49
C LEU A 150 7.53 3.60 6.53
N VAL A 151 8.07 3.74 7.74
CA VAL A 151 7.83 2.77 8.82
C VAL A 151 6.35 2.69 9.18
N MET A 152 5.66 3.82 9.29
CA MET A 152 4.21 3.84 9.57
C MET A 152 3.40 3.20 8.45
N ALA A 153 3.76 3.42 7.19
CA ALA A 153 3.11 2.80 6.04
C ALA A 153 3.30 1.27 6.06
N MET A 154 4.49 0.77 6.40
CA MET A 154 4.75 -0.66 6.56
C MET A 154 3.91 -1.28 7.68
N ILE A 155 3.80 -0.60 8.83
CA ILE A 155 2.93 -1.04 9.93
C ILE A 155 1.47 -1.12 9.47
N LEU A 156 0.99 -0.14 8.71
CA LEU A 156 -0.37 -0.12 8.17
C LEU A 156 -0.62 -1.31 7.23
N ILE A 157 0.30 -1.59 6.32
CA ILE A 157 0.21 -2.72 5.38
C ILE A 157 0.13 -4.04 6.15
N VAL A 158 1.04 -4.26 7.09
CA VAL A 158 1.08 -5.48 7.92
C VAL A 158 -0.22 -5.63 8.71
N GLN A 159 -0.71 -4.55 9.34
CA GLN A 159 -1.95 -4.59 10.10
C GLN A 159 -3.16 -4.93 9.23
N THR A 160 -3.26 -4.32 8.05
CA THR A 160 -4.40 -4.51 7.14
C THR A 160 -4.39 -5.93 6.56
N GLY A 161 -3.24 -6.39 6.09
CA GLY A 161 -3.08 -7.75 5.57
C GLY A 161 -3.35 -8.83 6.62
N PHE A 162 -2.83 -8.64 7.83
CA PHE A 162 -3.04 -9.55 8.96
C PHE A 162 -4.54 -9.67 9.31
N LEU A 163 -5.22 -8.54 9.42
CA LEU A 163 -6.64 -8.53 9.76
C LEU A 163 -7.49 -9.10 8.63
N GLY A 164 -7.24 -8.71 7.38
CA GLY A 164 -7.93 -9.21 6.20
C GLY A 164 -7.83 -10.73 6.07
N SER A 165 -6.62 -11.27 6.10
CA SER A 165 -6.38 -12.72 6.05
C SER A 165 -7.09 -13.48 7.18
N SER A 166 -7.06 -12.93 8.39
CA SER A 166 -7.72 -13.54 9.56
C SER A 166 -9.25 -13.56 9.42
N LEU A 167 -9.84 -12.50 8.88
CA LEU A 167 -11.28 -12.42 8.62
C LEU A 167 -11.70 -13.36 7.49
N THR A 168 -10.89 -13.48 6.45
CA THR A 168 -11.13 -14.40 5.33
C THR A 168 -11.17 -15.85 5.82
N LEU A 169 -10.18 -16.28 6.61
CA LEU A 169 -10.17 -17.62 7.21
C LEU A 169 -11.40 -17.87 8.09
N ASN A 170 -11.81 -16.86 8.86
CA ASN A 170 -13.02 -16.96 9.68
C ASN A 170 -14.29 -17.09 8.84
N SER A 171 -14.40 -16.34 7.74
CA SER A 171 -15.52 -16.43 6.80
C SER A 171 -15.62 -17.81 6.18
N LEU A 172 -14.50 -18.35 5.67
CA LEU A 172 -14.44 -19.70 5.11
C LEU A 172 -14.84 -20.79 6.14
N ALA A 173 -14.44 -20.61 7.40
CA ALA A 173 -14.85 -21.54 8.46
C ALA A 173 -16.36 -21.43 8.78
N SER A 174 -16.93 -20.23 8.70
CA SER A 174 -18.37 -20.02 8.86
C SER A 174 -19.19 -20.67 7.75
N GLU A 175 -18.65 -20.73 6.55
CA GLU A 175 -19.21 -21.37 5.35
C GLU A 175 -18.90 -22.89 5.29
N LYS A 176 -18.27 -23.45 6.32
CA LYS A 176 -17.83 -24.86 6.40
C LYS A 176 -16.78 -25.29 5.36
N ASN A 177 -16.12 -24.34 4.71
CA ASN A 177 -15.02 -24.57 3.76
C ASN A 177 -13.67 -24.70 4.44
N MET A 178 -13.59 -24.44 5.76
CA MET A 178 -12.41 -24.57 6.61
C MET A 178 -12.79 -25.18 7.97
N PRO A 179 -11.82 -25.77 8.72
CA PRO A 179 -12.09 -26.30 10.03
C PRO A 179 -12.75 -25.29 10.96
N ALA A 180 -13.76 -25.72 11.72
CA ALA A 180 -14.55 -24.89 12.64
C ALA A 180 -13.67 -24.17 13.70
N TRP A 181 -12.46 -24.65 13.93
CA TRP A 181 -11.47 -24.03 14.82
C TRP A 181 -11.16 -22.58 14.43
N PHE A 182 -11.09 -22.27 13.12
CA PHE A 182 -10.87 -20.92 12.62
C PHE A 182 -12.07 -19.98 12.84
N GLY A 183 -13.27 -20.54 13.05
CA GLY A 183 -14.49 -19.79 13.32
C GLY A 183 -14.62 -19.23 14.73
N LYS A 184 -13.74 -19.63 15.67
CA LYS A 184 -13.83 -19.19 17.06
C LYS A 184 -13.50 -17.69 17.19
N LYS A 185 -14.41 -16.97 17.85
CA LYS A 185 -14.31 -15.52 18.10
C LYS A 185 -14.13 -15.23 19.58
N ASN A 186 -13.47 -14.12 19.90
CA ASN A 186 -13.34 -13.63 21.27
C ASN A 186 -14.56 -12.77 21.68
N LYS A 187 -14.56 -12.25 22.92
CA LYS A 187 -15.61 -11.38 23.46
C LYS A 187 -15.82 -10.07 22.68
N TYR A 188 -14.89 -9.71 21.81
CA TYR A 188 -14.95 -8.53 20.92
C TYR A 188 -15.33 -8.91 19.48
N ASN A 189 -15.87 -10.12 19.27
CA ASN A 189 -16.27 -10.66 17.97
C ASN A 189 -15.12 -10.79 16.97
N MET A 190 -13.86 -10.90 17.44
CA MET A 190 -12.67 -11.05 16.60
C MET A 190 -12.24 -12.51 16.51
N PRO A 191 -11.79 -12.98 15.30
CA PRO A 191 -11.45 -14.39 15.05
C PRO A 191 -10.06 -14.74 15.61
N THR A 192 -9.99 -14.99 16.92
CA THR A 192 -8.72 -15.16 17.63
C THR A 192 -7.86 -16.31 17.09
N ASN A 193 -8.48 -17.44 16.74
CA ASN A 193 -7.73 -18.60 16.27
C ASN A 193 -7.17 -18.36 14.86
N SER A 194 -7.96 -17.74 13.98
CA SER A 194 -7.48 -17.30 12.65
C SER A 194 -6.33 -16.30 12.78
N MET A 195 -6.44 -15.32 13.68
CA MET A 195 -5.38 -14.37 13.98
C MET A 195 -4.11 -15.04 14.49
N LEU A 196 -4.23 -16.01 15.40
CA LEU A 196 -3.09 -16.76 15.92
C LEU A 196 -2.40 -17.56 14.81
N PHE A 197 -3.18 -18.25 13.98
CA PHE A 197 -2.64 -19.01 12.85
C PHE A 197 -1.89 -18.11 11.85
N VAL A 198 -2.52 -17.03 11.40
CA VAL A 198 -1.88 -16.08 10.46
C VAL A 198 -0.60 -15.50 11.05
N GLY A 199 -0.61 -15.13 12.34
CA GLY A 199 0.57 -14.61 13.02
C GLY A 199 1.72 -15.60 13.09
N LEU A 200 1.44 -16.84 13.52
CA LEU A 200 2.46 -17.90 13.61
C LEU A 200 2.97 -18.33 12.23
N PHE A 201 2.08 -18.40 11.23
CA PHE A 201 2.47 -18.74 9.87
C PHE A 201 3.40 -17.68 9.25
N ASN A 202 3.04 -16.40 9.39
CA ASN A 202 3.94 -15.32 8.93
C ASN A 202 5.27 -15.31 9.66
N LEU A 203 5.27 -15.54 10.99
CA LEU A 203 6.52 -15.63 11.75
C LEU A 203 7.40 -16.78 11.24
N ALA A 204 6.81 -17.94 10.94
CA ALA A 204 7.55 -19.09 10.41
C ALA A 204 8.12 -18.87 9.00
N LEU A 205 7.48 -17.98 8.19
CA LEU A 205 7.99 -17.63 6.86
C LEU A 205 9.12 -16.59 6.90
N THR A 206 9.27 -15.87 8.01
CA THR A 206 10.31 -14.84 8.17
C THR A 206 11.57 -15.32 8.89
N LEU A 207 11.52 -16.52 9.46
CA LEU A 207 12.65 -17.22 10.11
C LEU A 207 13.34 -18.19 9.16
#